data_9a52764e2d28cab0116bf7ed6cd7d7c3
#
_entry.id   9a52764e2d28cab0116bf7ed6cd7d7c3
#
_cell.length_a   1.000
_cell.length_b   1.000
_cell.length_c   1.000
_cell.angle_alpha   90.00
_cell.angle_beta   90.00
_cell.angle_gamma   90.00
#
_symmetry.space_group_name_H-M   'P 1'
#
loop_
_entity.id
_entity.type
_entity.pdbx_description
1 polymer ?
#
loop_
_entity_poly.entity_id
_entity_poly.type
_entity_poly.pdbx_seq_one_letter_code
_entity_poly.pdbx_strand_id
1 'polypeptide(L)'
;MPKIPTFTARATPTTEVASIKTGLKLSPTATPAASLLPAAKAIDEYYIKQRDNNEKLEAKKKFYEMKIESDKIIKQEENNPDEFLSVNTYNQQFGQYSKQELSQIKNKRVKQKLQLLLDSDQAESVYKVKSNSFKAFESQNLSLYNTEQNTLATEYSLADNAEIKQIKKQSRIESATEFESMHNMGKPWLDK
;
A
#
# COMPACT_ATOMS: atom_id res chain seq x y z
N MET A 1 -14.07 -12.10 55.69
CA MET A 1 -13.91 -11.08 54.66
C MET A 1 -12.44 -10.71 54.56
N PRO A 2 -11.73 -11.04 53.48
CA PRO A 2 -10.33 -10.68 53.33
C PRO A 2 -10.20 -9.19 53.01
N LYS A 3 -9.31 -8.51 53.72
CA LYS A 3 -8.98 -7.09 53.53
C LYS A 3 -8.02 -6.99 52.33
N ILE A 4 -8.43 -6.17 51.32
CA ILE A 4 -7.62 -5.80 50.17
C ILE A 4 -6.54 -4.81 50.66
N PRO A 5 -5.24 -5.04 50.45
CA PRO A 5 -4.21 -4.05 50.77
C PRO A 5 -4.28 -2.87 49.80
N THR A 6 -4.54 -1.69 50.30
CA THR A 6 -4.45 -0.43 49.55
C THR A 6 -2.99 -0.02 49.44
N PHE A 7 -2.40 -0.22 48.26
CA PHE A 7 -1.09 0.33 47.92
C PHE A 7 -1.23 1.84 47.58
N THR A 8 -0.87 2.68 48.52
CA THR A 8 -0.61 4.09 48.25
C THR A 8 0.82 4.20 47.70
N ALA A 9 0.95 4.17 46.37
CA ALA A 9 2.20 4.53 45.73
C ALA A 9 2.40 6.05 45.85
N ARG A 10 3.16 6.47 46.81
CA ARG A 10 3.73 7.83 46.87
C ARG A 10 4.93 7.84 45.94
N ALA A 11 4.69 8.07 44.65
CA ALA A 11 5.74 8.44 43.71
C ALA A 11 6.07 9.91 43.99
N THR A 12 7.08 10.15 44.81
CA THR A 12 7.79 11.43 44.76
C THR A 12 8.50 11.48 43.42
N PRO A 13 8.27 12.53 42.58
CA PRO A 13 9.08 12.72 41.41
C PRO A 13 10.50 13.04 41.89
N THR A 14 11.37 12.05 41.89
CA THR A 14 12.80 12.31 41.91
C THR A 14 13.12 13.01 40.62
N THR A 15 13.29 14.32 40.69
CA THR A 15 13.99 15.11 39.67
C THR A 15 15.45 14.65 39.69
N GLU A 16 15.72 13.44 39.19
CA GLU A 16 17.04 13.14 38.67
C GLU A 16 17.17 13.91 37.36
N VAL A 17 17.63 15.13 37.49
CA VAL A 17 18.24 15.84 36.38
C VAL A 17 19.39 14.94 35.94
N ALA A 18 19.16 14.19 34.85
CA ALA A 18 20.23 13.45 34.21
C ALA A 18 21.36 14.45 33.97
N SER A 19 22.40 14.37 34.75
CA SER A 19 23.60 15.20 34.56
C SER A 19 24.19 14.77 33.23
N ILE A 20 23.86 15.52 32.19
CA ILE A 20 24.55 15.40 30.90
C ILE A 20 25.99 15.77 31.22
N LYS A 21 26.88 14.77 31.31
CA LYS A 21 28.33 15.00 31.35
C LYS A 21 28.75 15.54 29.97
N THR A 22 28.44 16.80 29.73
CA THR A 22 29.06 17.54 28.66
C THR A 22 30.47 17.80 29.12
N GLY A 23 31.44 17.18 28.44
CA GLY A 23 32.87 17.40 28.67
C GLY A 23 33.32 18.82 28.27
N LEU A 24 32.53 19.83 28.58
CA LEU A 24 32.83 21.25 28.40
C LEU A 24 33.81 21.69 29.49
N LYS A 25 35.09 21.70 29.16
CA LYS A 25 36.10 22.41 29.93
C LYS A 25 35.76 23.91 29.81
N LEU A 26 35.12 24.46 30.84
CA LEU A 26 34.90 25.89 30.97
C LEU A 26 36.25 26.58 31.16
N SER A 27 36.72 27.35 30.16
CA SER A 27 37.87 28.25 30.33
C SER A 27 37.40 29.40 31.23
N PRO A 28 38.18 29.73 32.31
CA PRO A 28 37.76 30.72 33.31
C PRO A 28 37.68 32.18 32.83
N THR A 29 37.96 32.43 31.54
CA THR A 29 37.95 33.79 30.93
C THR A 29 36.78 34.03 29.98
N ALA A 30 35.86 33.05 29.78
CA ALA A 30 34.69 33.28 28.93
C ALA A 30 33.58 33.98 29.73
N THR A 31 33.08 35.10 29.22
CA THR A 31 31.87 35.73 29.77
C THR A 31 30.73 34.67 29.86
N PRO A 32 30.00 34.59 30.97
CA PRO A 32 28.99 33.55 31.20
C PRO A 32 27.98 33.40 30.06
N ALA A 33 27.66 34.49 29.36
CA ALA A 33 26.75 34.51 28.24
C ALA A 33 27.32 33.79 26.99
N ALA A 34 28.59 33.87 26.71
CA ALA A 34 29.22 33.27 25.53
C ALA A 34 29.38 31.72 25.67
N SER A 35 29.47 31.19 26.89
CA SER A 35 29.60 29.77 27.15
C SER A 35 28.23 29.03 27.14
N LEU A 36 27.13 29.76 27.34
CA LEU A 36 25.77 29.20 27.34
C LEU A 36 25.18 29.05 25.92
N LEU A 37 25.64 29.86 24.96
CA LEU A 37 25.11 29.86 23.60
C LEU A 37 25.26 28.52 22.86
N PRO A 38 26.39 27.79 22.91
CA PRO A 38 26.51 26.46 22.30
C PRO A 38 25.64 25.39 22.97
N ALA A 39 25.50 25.48 24.29
CA ALA A 39 24.64 24.53 25.01
C ALA A 39 23.14 24.77 24.69
N ALA A 40 22.70 26.02 24.60
CA ALA A 40 21.36 26.38 24.19
C ALA A 40 21.06 25.89 22.76
N LYS A 41 21.99 26.10 21.81
CA LYS A 41 21.84 25.59 20.44
C LYS A 41 21.75 24.06 20.38
N ALA A 42 22.57 23.34 21.13
CA ALA A 42 22.54 21.88 21.18
C ALA A 42 21.21 21.34 21.74
N ILE A 43 20.68 22.03 22.73
CA ILE A 43 19.35 21.71 23.31
C ILE A 43 18.25 21.96 22.28
N ASP A 44 18.25 23.09 21.58
CA ASP A 44 17.28 23.41 20.54
C ASP A 44 17.34 22.39 19.39
N GLU A 45 18.55 22.05 18.93
CA GLU A 45 18.74 21.03 17.89
C GLU A 45 18.21 19.65 18.32
N TYR A 46 18.42 19.27 19.59
CA TYR A 46 17.89 18.04 20.15
C TYR A 46 16.35 18.04 20.12
N TYR A 47 15.70 19.08 20.59
CA TYR A 47 14.24 19.20 20.59
C TYR A 47 13.67 19.23 19.16
N ILE A 48 14.34 19.89 18.22
CA ILE A 48 13.96 19.90 16.81
C ILE A 48 14.01 18.48 16.23
N LYS A 49 15.11 17.74 16.47
CA LYS A 49 15.25 16.34 16.01
C LYS A 49 14.21 15.42 16.64
N GLN A 50 13.97 15.55 17.93
CA GLN A 50 12.97 14.74 18.64
C GLN A 50 11.55 14.99 18.10
N ARG A 51 11.21 16.27 17.88
CA ARG A 51 9.92 16.63 17.28
C ARG A 51 9.79 16.08 15.86
N ASP A 52 10.83 16.20 15.02
CA ASP A 52 10.83 15.70 13.66
C ASP A 52 10.67 14.15 13.62
N ASN A 53 11.32 13.44 14.54
CA ASN A 53 11.18 11.99 14.67
C ASN A 53 9.76 11.59 15.10
N ASN A 54 9.16 12.31 16.04
CA ASN A 54 7.78 12.05 16.49
C ASN A 54 6.78 12.31 15.35
N GLU A 55 6.95 13.42 14.61
CA GLU A 55 6.12 13.74 13.44
C GLU A 55 6.27 12.69 12.32
N LYS A 56 7.49 12.17 12.08
CA LYS A 56 7.73 11.07 11.13
C LYS A 56 7.07 9.77 11.59
N LEU A 57 7.13 9.46 12.87
CA LEU A 57 6.52 8.25 13.42
C LEU A 57 5.00 8.31 13.32
N GLU A 58 4.39 9.46 13.65
CA GLU A 58 2.96 9.69 13.53
C GLU A 58 2.51 9.56 12.06
N ALA A 59 3.23 10.19 11.13
CA ALA A 59 2.93 10.09 9.71
C ALA A 59 3.02 8.65 9.20
N LYS A 60 4.06 7.89 9.61
CA LYS A 60 4.20 6.47 9.24
C LYS A 60 3.07 5.61 9.81
N LYS A 61 2.68 5.83 11.07
CA LYS A 61 1.56 5.10 11.68
C LYS A 61 0.29 5.31 10.87
N LYS A 62 -0.05 6.56 10.56
CA LYS A 62 -1.21 6.90 9.73
C LYS A 62 -1.10 6.34 8.32
N PHE A 63 0.07 6.35 7.74
CA PHE A 63 0.32 5.73 6.43
C PHE A 63 -0.01 4.23 6.44
N TYR A 64 0.43 3.48 7.44
CA TYR A 64 0.11 2.05 7.53
C TYR A 64 -1.39 1.78 7.74
N GLU A 65 -2.07 2.61 8.54
CA GLU A 65 -3.54 2.53 8.69
C GLU A 65 -4.23 2.73 7.33
N MET A 66 -3.80 3.72 6.56
CA MET A 66 -4.37 4.01 5.24
C MET A 66 -3.98 2.94 4.19
N LYS A 67 -2.78 2.36 4.29
CA LYS A 67 -2.34 1.26 3.41
C LYS A 67 -3.20 0.01 3.60
N ILE A 68 -3.61 -0.31 4.82
CA ILE A 68 -4.54 -1.42 5.08
C ILE A 68 -5.86 -1.20 4.33
N GLU A 69 -6.37 0.03 4.30
CA GLU A 69 -7.60 0.34 3.56
C GLU A 69 -7.38 0.29 2.04
N SER A 70 -6.26 0.80 1.56
CA SER A 70 -5.82 0.65 0.17
C SER A 70 -5.80 -0.83 -0.27
N ASP A 71 -5.16 -1.70 0.53
CA ASP A 71 -5.06 -3.13 0.24
C ASP A 71 -6.44 -3.83 0.25
N LYS A 72 -7.39 -3.38 1.08
CA LYS A 72 -8.78 -3.90 1.05
C LYS A 72 -9.48 -3.54 -0.27
N ILE A 73 -9.34 -2.29 -0.72
CA ILE A 73 -9.94 -1.86 -1.99
C ILE A 73 -9.31 -2.63 -3.15
N ILE A 74 -7.98 -2.80 -3.16
CA ILE A 74 -7.28 -3.60 -4.17
C ILE A 74 -7.82 -5.04 -4.20
N LYS A 75 -8.05 -5.63 -3.02
CA LYS A 75 -8.61 -6.98 -2.92
C LYS A 75 -10.07 -7.08 -3.39
N GLN A 76 -10.88 -6.05 -3.21
CA GLN A 76 -12.24 -6.02 -3.74
C GLN A 76 -12.28 -6.05 -5.26
N GLU A 77 -11.30 -5.42 -5.91
CA GLU A 77 -11.16 -5.37 -7.37
C GLU A 77 -10.36 -6.56 -7.94
N GLU A 78 -9.87 -7.50 -7.11
CA GLU A 78 -8.94 -8.57 -7.50
C GLU A 78 -9.49 -9.48 -8.62
N ASN A 79 -10.80 -9.68 -8.65
CA ASN A 79 -11.46 -10.56 -9.63
C ASN A 79 -12.17 -9.78 -10.76
N ASN A 80 -11.99 -8.48 -10.84
CA ASN A 80 -12.59 -7.66 -11.89
C ASN A 80 -11.67 -7.65 -13.12
N PRO A 81 -12.09 -8.19 -14.26
CA PRO A 81 -11.26 -8.26 -15.47
C PRO A 81 -11.13 -6.93 -16.21
N ASP A 82 -11.96 -5.92 -15.88
CA ASP A 82 -11.91 -4.59 -16.48
C ASP A 82 -10.88 -3.71 -15.74
N GLU A 83 -9.68 -3.59 -16.32
CA GLU A 83 -8.60 -2.77 -15.78
C GLU A 83 -9.00 -1.31 -15.59
N PHE A 84 -9.69 -0.73 -16.58
CA PHE A 84 -10.06 0.67 -16.53
C PHE A 84 -11.07 0.95 -15.40
N LEU A 85 -12.07 0.09 -15.27
CA LEU A 85 -13.07 0.19 -14.21
C LEU A 85 -12.41 -0.01 -12.83
N SER A 86 -11.58 -1.03 -12.67
CA SER A 86 -10.89 -1.33 -11.41
C SER A 86 -9.99 -0.19 -10.96
N VAL A 87 -9.21 0.38 -11.87
CA VAL A 87 -8.33 1.53 -11.56
C VAL A 87 -9.15 2.76 -11.19
N ASN A 88 -10.23 3.04 -11.91
CA ASN A 88 -11.10 4.17 -11.59
C ASN A 88 -11.79 4.00 -10.23
N THR A 89 -12.31 2.80 -9.92
CA THR A 89 -12.93 2.47 -8.63
C THR A 89 -11.92 2.64 -7.50
N TYR A 90 -10.72 2.09 -7.65
CA TYR A 90 -9.64 2.27 -6.67
C TYR A 90 -9.33 3.75 -6.43
N ASN A 91 -9.06 4.51 -7.50
CA ASN A 91 -8.72 5.93 -7.39
C ASN A 91 -9.83 6.75 -6.74
N GLN A 92 -11.08 6.44 -7.04
CA GLN A 92 -12.23 7.13 -6.46
C GLN A 92 -12.38 6.80 -4.97
N GLN A 93 -12.42 5.53 -4.60
CA GLN A 93 -12.63 5.09 -3.22
C GLN A 93 -11.47 5.48 -2.33
N PHE A 94 -10.23 5.14 -2.71
CA PHE A 94 -9.05 5.49 -1.94
C PHE A 94 -8.79 6.99 -1.92
N GLY A 95 -9.06 7.70 -3.02
CA GLY A 95 -8.95 9.15 -3.08
C GLY A 95 -9.93 9.88 -2.16
N GLN A 96 -11.16 9.39 -2.02
CA GLN A 96 -12.13 9.95 -1.05
C GLN A 96 -11.69 9.65 0.38
N TYR A 97 -11.32 8.41 0.68
CA TYR A 97 -10.85 8.01 2.01
C TYR A 97 -9.59 8.80 2.43
N SER A 98 -8.60 8.90 1.56
CA SER A 98 -7.36 9.62 1.85
C SER A 98 -7.59 11.12 2.09
N LYS A 99 -8.47 11.75 1.32
CA LYS A 99 -8.85 13.16 1.55
C LYS A 99 -9.52 13.35 2.92
N GLN A 100 -10.40 12.43 3.31
CA GLN A 100 -11.07 12.47 4.59
C GLN A 100 -10.07 12.34 5.74
N GLU A 101 -9.19 11.33 5.72
CA GLU A 101 -8.17 11.13 6.75
C GLU A 101 -7.18 12.30 6.83
N LEU A 102 -6.71 12.80 5.69
CA LEU A 102 -5.83 13.97 5.65
C LEU A 102 -6.49 15.23 6.20
N SER A 103 -7.82 15.36 6.10
CA SER A 103 -8.56 16.51 6.64
C SER A 103 -8.58 16.53 8.17
N GLN A 104 -8.53 15.37 8.82
CA GLN A 104 -8.55 15.22 10.27
C GLN A 104 -7.20 15.54 10.93
N ILE A 105 -6.10 15.55 10.15
CA ILE A 105 -4.76 15.79 10.69
C ILE A 105 -4.54 17.30 10.90
N LYS A 106 -4.45 17.70 12.16
CA LYS A 106 -4.24 19.10 12.57
C LYS A 106 -2.79 19.56 12.35
N ASN A 107 -1.82 18.66 12.56
CA ASN A 107 -0.40 18.98 12.40
C ASN A 107 0.00 19.05 10.92
N LYS A 108 0.24 20.27 10.43
CA LYS A 108 0.56 20.54 9.02
C LYS A 108 1.80 19.78 8.53
N ARG A 109 2.82 19.59 9.39
CA ARG A 109 4.05 18.86 9.05
C ARG A 109 3.81 17.36 8.94
N VAL A 110 3.02 16.79 9.85
CA VAL A 110 2.61 15.37 9.77
C VAL A 110 1.81 15.14 8.50
N LYS A 111 0.87 16.03 8.18
CA LYS A 111 0.08 15.96 6.95
C LYS A 111 0.95 15.97 5.69
N GLN A 112 1.95 16.86 5.62
CA GLN A 112 2.88 16.92 4.48
C GLN A 112 3.72 15.65 4.35
N LYS A 113 4.25 15.13 5.47
CA LYS A 113 5.03 13.88 5.48
C LYS A 113 4.18 12.68 5.06
N LEU A 114 2.93 12.62 5.51
CA LEU A 114 1.99 11.57 5.12
C LEU A 114 1.64 11.66 3.64
N GLN A 115 1.38 12.86 3.12
CA GLN A 115 1.09 13.05 1.70
C GLN A 115 2.22 12.51 0.82
N LEU A 116 3.48 12.83 1.15
CA LEU A 116 4.64 12.29 0.42
C LEU A 116 4.72 10.77 0.44
N LEU A 117 4.36 10.12 1.55
CA LEU A 117 4.31 8.66 1.62
C LEU A 117 3.20 8.08 0.75
N LEU A 118 2.02 8.71 0.75
CA LEU A 118 0.89 8.29 -0.08
C LEU A 118 1.18 8.46 -1.57
N ASP A 119 1.76 9.59 -1.98
CA ASP A 119 2.14 9.86 -3.37
C ASP A 119 3.16 8.83 -3.87
N SER A 120 4.11 8.44 -3.01
CA SER A 120 5.10 7.39 -3.33
C SER A 120 4.47 5.99 -3.46
N ASP A 121 3.44 5.65 -2.67
CA ASP A 121 2.79 4.34 -2.68
C ASP A 121 1.71 4.21 -3.78
N GLN A 122 1.20 5.33 -4.28
CA GLN A 122 0.07 5.34 -5.22
C GLN A 122 0.39 4.59 -6.53
N ALA A 123 1.58 4.79 -7.07
CA ALA A 123 2.00 4.13 -8.31
C ALA A 123 2.05 2.60 -8.13
N GLU A 124 2.58 2.12 -7.01
CA GLU A 124 2.62 0.69 -6.67
C GLU A 124 1.22 0.11 -6.51
N SER A 125 0.33 0.83 -5.82
CA SER A 125 -1.05 0.39 -5.59
C SER A 125 -1.84 0.30 -6.89
N VAL A 126 -1.73 1.29 -7.77
CA VAL A 126 -2.36 1.26 -9.11
C VAL A 126 -1.79 0.11 -9.96
N TYR A 127 -0.49 -0.14 -9.89
CA TYR A 127 0.12 -1.28 -10.59
C TYR A 127 -0.44 -2.62 -10.09
N LYS A 128 -0.64 -2.78 -8.77
CA LYS A 128 -1.26 -3.98 -8.20
C LYS A 128 -2.69 -4.18 -8.72
N VAL A 129 -3.50 -3.12 -8.76
CA VAL A 129 -4.87 -3.19 -9.32
C VAL A 129 -4.83 -3.67 -10.77
N LYS A 130 -4.00 -3.05 -11.61
CA LYS A 130 -3.83 -3.44 -13.02
C LYS A 130 -3.40 -4.90 -13.18
N SER A 131 -2.40 -5.32 -12.40
CA SER A 131 -1.90 -6.70 -12.43
C SER A 131 -2.98 -7.72 -12.04
N ASN A 132 -3.81 -7.39 -11.04
CA ASN A 132 -4.91 -8.24 -10.63
C ASN A 132 -5.99 -8.34 -11.71
N SER A 133 -6.41 -7.21 -12.28
CA SER A 133 -7.39 -7.19 -13.37
C SER A 133 -6.91 -7.97 -14.58
N PHE A 134 -5.62 -7.86 -14.92
CA PHE A 134 -5.03 -8.64 -16.01
C PHE A 134 -5.10 -10.15 -15.73
N LYS A 135 -4.75 -10.59 -14.52
CA LYS A 135 -4.86 -12.01 -14.12
C LYS A 135 -6.29 -12.50 -14.14
N ALA A 136 -7.25 -11.68 -13.69
CA ALA A 136 -8.68 -12.01 -13.75
C ALA A 136 -9.14 -12.16 -15.19
N PHE A 137 -8.72 -11.27 -16.09
CA PHE A 137 -8.99 -11.34 -17.53
C PHE A 137 -8.41 -12.61 -18.17
N GLU A 138 -7.11 -12.93 -17.89
CA GLU A 138 -6.50 -14.17 -18.38
C GLU A 138 -7.23 -15.41 -17.88
N SER A 139 -7.60 -15.44 -16.60
CA SER A 139 -8.33 -16.57 -16.01
C SER A 139 -9.71 -16.75 -16.63
N GLN A 140 -10.42 -15.66 -16.87
CA GLN A 140 -11.75 -15.68 -17.53
C GLN A 140 -11.63 -16.18 -18.96
N ASN A 141 -10.68 -15.66 -19.73
CA ASN A 141 -10.47 -16.08 -21.13
C ASN A 141 -10.06 -17.56 -21.22
N LEU A 142 -9.19 -18.02 -20.32
CA LEU A 142 -8.83 -19.45 -20.26
C LEU A 142 -10.03 -20.33 -19.93
N SER A 143 -10.89 -19.89 -19.03
CA SER A 143 -12.13 -20.62 -18.67
C SER A 143 -13.10 -20.69 -19.86
N LEU A 144 -13.30 -19.58 -20.56
CA LEU A 144 -14.13 -19.52 -21.77
C LEU A 144 -13.56 -20.43 -22.87
N TYR A 145 -12.28 -20.36 -23.14
CA TYR A 145 -11.58 -21.21 -24.10
C TYR A 145 -11.75 -22.70 -23.77
N ASN A 146 -11.52 -23.10 -22.52
CA ASN A 146 -11.69 -24.50 -22.10
C ASN A 146 -13.14 -24.96 -22.26
N THR A 147 -14.12 -24.11 -21.97
CA THR A 147 -15.54 -24.40 -22.14
C THR A 147 -15.88 -24.60 -23.61
N GLU A 148 -15.41 -23.71 -24.48
CA GLU A 148 -15.60 -23.82 -25.94
C GLU A 148 -14.94 -25.09 -26.49
N GLN A 149 -13.68 -25.38 -26.13
CA GLN A 149 -12.98 -26.57 -26.56
C GLN A 149 -13.71 -27.88 -26.15
N ASN A 150 -14.26 -27.91 -24.92
CA ASN A 150 -15.06 -29.04 -24.44
C ASN A 150 -16.37 -29.18 -25.21
N THR A 151 -17.05 -28.09 -25.50
CA THR A 151 -18.29 -28.07 -26.28
C THR A 151 -18.01 -28.57 -27.68
N LEU A 152 -17.02 -28.04 -28.38
CA LEU A 152 -16.62 -28.47 -29.72
C LEU A 152 -16.20 -29.96 -29.77
N ALA A 153 -15.48 -30.44 -28.73
CA ALA A 153 -15.11 -31.85 -28.60
C ALA A 153 -16.34 -32.76 -28.45
N THR A 154 -17.31 -32.33 -27.64
CA THR A 154 -18.57 -33.07 -27.46
C THR A 154 -19.36 -33.12 -28.77
N GLU A 155 -19.52 -31.99 -29.44
CA GLU A 155 -20.21 -31.91 -30.73
C GLU A 155 -19.50 -32.74 -31.81
N TYR A 156 -18.15 -32.78 -31.83
CA TYR A 156 -17.39 -33.65 -32.72
C TYR A 156 -17.69 -35.13 -32.45
N SER A 157 -17.77 -35.52 -31.17
CA SER A 157 -18.01 -36.92 -30.80
C SER A 157 -19.42 -37.37 -31.16
N LEU A 158 -20.41 -36.48 -31.12
CA LEU A 158 -21.82 -36.76 -31.42
C LEU A 158 -22.15 -36.64 -32.91
N ALA A 159 -21.24 -36.10 -33.73
CA ALA A 159 -21.48 -35.94 -35.16
C ALA A 159 -21.41 -37.27 -35.90
N ASP A 160 -22.46 -37.63 -36.61
CA ASP A 160 -22.56 -38.87 -37.40
C ASP A 160 -21.98 -38.69 -38.84
N ASN A 161 -21.83 -37.43 -39.30
CA ASN A 161 -21.40 -37.11 -40.64
C ASN A 161 -19.94 -36.66 -40.64
N ALA A 162 -19.15 -37.24 -41.57
CA ALA A 162 -17.71 -36.92 -41.72
C ALA A 162 -17.42 -35.44 -42.05
N GLU A 163 -18.31 -34.79 -42.80
CA GLU A 163 -18.20 -33.38 -43.17
C GLU A 163 -18.40 -32.51 -41.94
N ILE A 164 -19.37 -32.80 -41.08
CA ILE A 164 -19.61 -32.08 -39.81
C ILE A 164 -18.40 -32.27 -38.88
N LYS A 165 -17.83 -33.47 -38.80
CA LYS A 165 -16.59 -33.71 -38.03
C LYS A 165 -15.43 -32.83 -38.53
N GLN A 166 -15.27 -32.70 -39.81
CA GLN A 166 -14.22 -31.84 -40.39
C GLN A 166 -14.41 -30.37 -40.01
N ILE A 167 -15.64 -29.88 -40.10
CA ILE A 167 -15.98 -28.48 -39.71
C ILE A 167 -15.68 -28.25 -38.22
N LYS A 168 -16.13 -29.18 -37.34
CA LYS A 168 -15.87 -29.02 -35.88
C LYS A 168 -14.41 -29.09 -35.53
N LYS A 169 -13.61 -29.93 -36.22
CA LYS A 169 -12.16 -29.98 -36.06
C LYS A 169 -11.53 -28.65 -36.45
N GLN A 170 -11.96 -28.06 -37.58
CA GLN A 170 -11.44 -26.79 -38.04
C GLN A 170 -11.77 -25.65 -37.06
N SER A 171 -13.03 -25.59 -36.55
CA SER A 171 -13.44 -24.60 -35.53
C SER A 171 -12.59 -24.69 -34.24
N ARG A 172 -12.21 -25.91 -33.81
CA ARG A 172 -11.31 -26.06 -32.67
C ARG A 172 -9.91 -25.49 -32.92
N ILE A 173 -9.38 -25.65 -34.10
CA ILE A 173 -8.08 -25.11 -34.49
C ILE A 173 -8.15 -23.58 -34.53
N GLU A 174 -9.21 -23.02 -35.12
CA GLU A 174 -9.42 -21.58 -35.21
C GLU A 174 -9.55 -20.94 -33.82
N SER A 175 -10.38 -21.50 -32.93
CA SER A 175 -10.50 -21.04 -31.55
C SER A 175 -9.18 -21.12 -30.79
N ALA A 176 -8.37 -22.17 -30.96
CA ALA A 176 -7.05 -22.28 -30.35
C ALA A 176 -6.09 -21.20 -30.85
N THR A 177 -6.10 -20.92 -32.16
CA THR A 177 -5.26 -19.88 -32.77
C THR A 177 -5.66 -18.47 -32.29
N GLU A 178 -6.96 -18.22 -32.18
CA GLU A 178 -7.49 -16.95 -31.68
C GLU A 178 -7.10 -16.74 -30.20
N PHE A 179 -7.25 -17.79 -29.38
CA PHE A 179 -6.86 -17.75 -27.97
C PHE A 179 -5.34 -17.47 -27.81
N GLU A 180 -4.49 -18.15 -28.56
CA GLU A 180 -3.04 -17.89 -28.54
C GLU A 180 -2.70 -16.47 -28.96
N SER A 181 -3.39 -15.94 -29.98
CA SER A 181 -3.20 -14.56 -30.42
C SER A 181 -3.56 -13.55 -29.33
N MET A 182 -4.71 -13.72 -28.67
CA MET A 182 -5.13 -12.86 -27.57
C MET A 182 -4.18 -12.95 -26.37
N HIS A 183 -3.74 -14.15 -26.01
CA HIS A 183 -2.81 -14.36 -24.91
C HIS A 183 -1.43 -13.73 -25.16
N ASN A 184 -0.93 -13.79 -26.39
CA ASN A 184 0.34 -13.17 -26.75
C ASN A 184 0.26 -11.64 -26.86
N MET A 185 -0.91 -11.06 -27.18
CA MET A 185 -1.11 -9.61 -27.16
C MET A 185 -1.15 -9.01 -25.75
N GLY A 186 -1.52 -9.80 -24.73
CA GLY A 186 -1.57 -9.35 -23.34
C GLY A 186 -0.20 -9.21 -22.65
N LYS A 187 0.83 -9.93 -23.10
CA LYS A 187 2.15 -9.94 -22.47
C LYS A 187 2.97 -8.65 -22.58
N PRO A 188 2.94 -7.87 -23.68
CA PRO A 188 3.77 -6.67 -23.83
C PRO A 188 3.47 -5.54 -22.83
N TRP A 189 2.34 -5.59 -22.14
CA TRP A 189 1.91 -4.55 -21.17
C TRP A 189 2.50 -4.75 -19.77
N LEU A 190 2.96 -5.97 -19.45
CA LEU A 190 3.57 -6.28 -18.15
C LEU A 190 5.07 -5.95 -18.12
N ASP A 191 5.71 -5.83 -19.28
CA ASP A 191 7.15 -5.61 -19.39
C ASP A 191 7.53 -4.13 -19.63
N LYS A 192 6.57 -3.20 -19.58
CA LYS A 192 6.76 -1.74 -19.66
C LYS A 192 6.33 -1.03 -18.40
#